data_0ba40204c3bbbad8a6298f7faa7aad06
#
_entry.id   0ba40204c3bbbad8a6298f7faa7aad06
#
_cell.length_a   1.000
_cell.length_b   1.000
_cell.length_c   1.000
_cell.angle_alpha   90.00
_cell.angle_beta   90.00
_cell.angle_gamma   90.00
#
_symmetry.space_group_name_H-M   'P 1'
#
loop_
_entity.id
_entity.type
_entity.pdbx_description
1 polymer ?
#
loop_
_entity_poly.entity_id
_entity_poly.type
_entity_poly.pdbx_seq_one_letter_code
_entity_poly.pdbx_strand_id
1 'polypeptide(L)'
;MRPEIVDSFVEEYNLHGPKLTLDSVSTRIHISKKTIYRFFRSKDDIYSFILADMKEEFAGKREAILSNHQLSCGEKIEGILTVKTQWEERLDFKKVHLLALDSPVVFEEAVAIVDAACSNIKKELEKGIEEGAFLSSIHVDLTIGCLRSAILYLLQTPILDQDNMGYDEAMKSLAQTLLHGIAR
;
A
#
# COMPACT_ATOMS: atom_id res chain seq x y z
N MET A 1 4.90 -22.34 12.21
CA MET A 1 3.78 -21.90 13.10
C MET A 1 3.41 -20.42 12.90
N ARG A 2 4.34 -19.41 13.11
CA ARG A 2 3.98 -18.00 12.90
C ARG A 2 3.56 -17.71 11.45
N PRO A 3 4.28 -18.15 10.41
CA PRO A 3 3.83 -18.02 9.02
C PRO A 3 2.47 -18.65 8.75
N GLU A 4 2.21 -19.85 9.23
CA GLU A 4 0.95 -20.57 9.02
C GLU A 4 -0.26 -19.82 9.64
N ILE A 5 -0.05 -19.14 10.79
CA ILE A 5 -1.08 -18.30 11.40
C ILE A 5 -1.36 -17.08 10.49
N VAL A 6 -0.30 -16.45 9.94
CA VAL A 6 -0.44 -15.32 9.03
C VAL A 6 -1.11 -15.74 7.74
N ASP A 7 -0.72 -16.88 7.16
CA ASP A 7 -1.33 -17.41 5.93
C ASP A 7 -2.83 -17.67 6.13
N SER A 8 -3.18 -18.36 7.21
CA SER A 8 -4.59 -18.61 7.55
C SER A 8 -5.37 -17.31 7.84
N PHE A 9 -4.74 -16.32 8.45
CA PHE A 9 -5.34 -15.01 8.69
C PHE A 9 -5.66 -14.29 7.39
N VAL A 10 -4.73 -14.31 6.43
CA VAL A 10 -4.93 -13.74 5.10
C VAL A 10 -6.07 -14.42 4.35
N GLU A 11 -6.14 -15.74 4.39
CA GLU A 11 -7.25 -16.48 3.77
C GLU A 11 -8.61 -16.13 4.40
N GLU A 12 -8.68 -16.04 5.74
CA GLU A 12 -9.89 -15.62 6.44
C GLU A 12 -10.26 -14.16 6.12
N TYR A 13 -9.26 -13.27 6.01
CA TYR A 13 -9.49 -11.89 5.59
C TYR A 13 -10.06 -11.81 4.17
N ASN A 14 -9.52 -12.57 3.24
CA ASN A 14 -10.00 -12.60 1.86
C ASN A 14 -11.44 -13.10 1.75
N LEU A 15 -11.84 -14.01 2.63
CA LEU A 15 -13.23 -14.52 2.68
C LEU A 15 -14.19 -13.55 3.37
N HIS A 16 -13.81 -13.05 4.55
CA HIS A 16 -14.72 -12.39 5.49
C HIS A 16 -14.43 -10.90 5.72
N GLY A 17 -13.30 -10.38 5.17
CA GLY A 17 -12.81 -9.05 5.49
C GLY A 17 -12.51 -8.91 6.99
N PRO A 18 -12.64 -7.69 7.55
CA PRO A 18 -12.36 -7.46 8.98
C PRO A 18 -13.29 -8.21 9.96
N LYS A 19 -14.39 -8.79 9.49
CA LYS A 19 -15.27 -9.64 10.31
C LYS A 19 -14.64 -10.98 10.71
N LEU A 20 -13.46 -11.32 10.16
CA LEU A 20 -12.71 -12.49 10.56
C LEU A 20 -12.47 -12.51 12.07
N THR A 21 -12.36 -13.70 12.64
CA THR A 21 -12.08 -13.91 14.07
C THR A 21 -10.85 -14.79 14.26
N LEU A 22 -10.16 -14.65 15.38
CA LEU A 22 -9.06 -15.58 15.70
C LEU A 22 -9.55 -17.01 15.94
N ASP A 23 -10.86 -17.21 16.16
CA ASP A 23 -11.48 -18.53 16.20
C ASP A 23 -11.50 -19.17 14.83
N SER A 24 -11.92 -18.44 13.78
CA SER A 24 -11.93 -18.97 12.42
C SER A 24 -10.50 -19.32 11.96
N VAL A 25 -9.53 -18.44 12.26
CA VAL A 25 -8.10 -18.70 11.97
C VAL A 25 -7.61 -19.98 12.67
N SER A 26 -7.90 -20.11 13.98
CA SER A 26 -7.46 -21.29 14.76
C SER A 26 -8.11 -22.59 14.28
N THR A 27 -9.38 -22.54 13.89
CA THR A 27 -10.13 -23.68 13.35
C THR A 27 -9.55 -24.14 12.01
N ARG A 28 -9.23 -23.19 11.13
CA ARG A 28 -8.71 -23.47 9.78
C ARG A 28 -7.41 -24.29 9.81
N ILE A 29 -6.49 -23.95 10.72
CA ILE A 29 -5.19 -24.65 10.84
C ILE A 29 -5.13 -25.64 12.00
N HIS A 30 -6.28 -26.00 12.58
CA HIS A 30 -6.41 -27.01 13.63
C HIS A 30 -5.53 -26.79 14.86
N ILE A 31 -5.39 -25.53 15.32
CA ILE A 31 -4.67 -25.17 16.54
C ILE A 31 -5.61 -24.51 17.56
N SER A 32 -5.15 -24.41 18.81
CA SER A 32 -5.90 -23.69 19.84
C SER A 32 -5.71 -22.18 19.72
N LYS A 33 -6.71 -21.38 20.09
CA LYS A 33 -6.55 -19.92 20.29
C LYS A 33 -5.36 -19.59 21.20
N LYS A 34 -5.13 -20.39 22.25
CA LYS A 34 -3.98 -20.21 23.14
C LYS A 34 -2.66 -20.29 22.37
N THR A 35 -2.61 -21.13 21.33
CA THR A 35 -1.43 -21.23 20.47
C THR A 35 -1.24 -19.95 19.66
N ILE A 36 -2.32 -19.34 19.11
CA ILE A 36 -2.24 -18.06 18.41
C ILE A 36 -1.74 -16.97 19.35
N TYR A 37 -2.31 -16.87 20.58
CA TYR A 37 -1.93 -15.84 21.56
C TYR A 37 -0.48 -15.95 22.07
N ARG A 38 0.23 -17.04 21.80
CA ARG A 38 1.68 -17.14 22.06
C ARG A 38 2.51 -16.36 21.04
N PHE A 39 1.96 -16.06 19.87
CA PHE A 39 2.66 -15.38 18.76
C PHE A 39 2.12 -13.97 18.52
N PHE A 40 0.82 -13.75 18.72
CA PHE A 40 0.12 -12.51 18.45
C PHE A 40 -0.89 -12.24 19.57
N ARG A 41 -0.90 -11.01 20.10
CA ARG A 41 -1.77 -10.62 21.22
C ARG A 41 -3.19 -10.33 20.77
N SER A 42 -3.38 -9.91 19.53
CA SER A 42 -4.65 -9.49 18.96
C SER A 42 -4.66 -9.70 17.45
N LYS A 43 -5.81 -9.47 16.83
CA LYS A 43 -5.98 -9.36 15.40
C LYS A 43 -5.10 -8.23 14.83
N ASP A 44 -5.05 -7.10 15.51
CA ASP A 44 -4.25 -5.94 15.13
C ASP A 44 -2.76 -6.25 15.10
N ASP A 45 -2.24 -7.03 16.05
CA ASP A 45 -0.85 -7.50 16.02
C ASP A 45 -0.51 -8.28 14.74
N ILE A 46 -1.47 -9.02 14.18
CA ILE A 46 -1.26 -9.75 12.92
C ILE A 46 -1.27 -8.77 11.74
N TYR A 47 -2.20 -7.82 11.72
CA TYR A 47 -2.21 -6.76 10.71
C TYR A 47 -0.92 -5.93 10.73
N SER A 48 -0.49 -5.47 11.92
CA SER A 48 0.76 -4.70 12.06
C SER A 48 1.99 -5.51 11.63
N PHE A 49 2.00 -6.83 11.90
CA PHE A 49 3.06 -7.70 11.40
C PHE A 49 3.09 -7.76 9.86
N ILE A 50 1.93 -7.89 9.22
CA ILE A 50 1.81 -7.87 7.75
C ILE A 50 2.26 -6.51 7.19
N LEU A 51 1.79 -5.40 7.79
CA LEU A 51 2.17 -4.05 7.36
C LEU A 51 3.66 -3.75 7.55
N ALA A 52 4.28 -4.27 8.62
CA ALA A 52 5.73 -4.13 8.82
C ALA A 52 6.52 -4.82 7.70
N ASP A 53 6.12 -6.03 7.31
CA ASP A 53 6.74 -6.78 6.21
C ASP A 53 6.51 -6.06 4.85
N MET A 54 5.29 -5.59 4.59
CA MET A 54 4.99 -4.75 3.41
C MET A 54 5.87 -3.49 3.37
N LYS A 55 5.99 -2.79 4.49
CA LYS A 55 6.79 -1.56 4.60
C LYS A 55 8.26 -1.82 4.29
N GLU A 56 8.82 -2.91 4.80
CA GLU A 56 10.21 -3.30 4.55
C GLU A 56 10.42 -3.64 3.07
N GLU A 57 9.53 -4.44 2.48
CA GLU A 57 9.59 -4.81 1.06
C GLU A 57 9.44 -3.58 0.16
N PHE A 58 8.48 -2.68 0.45
CA PHE A 58 8.33 -1.42 -0.28
C PHE A 58 9.57 -0.53 -0.16
N ALA A 59 10.15 -0.42 1.04
CA ALA A 59 11.34 0.39 1.26
C ALA A 59 12.52 -0.11 0.41
N GLY A 60 12.77 -1.42 0.40
CA GLY A 60 13.83 -2.03 -0.40
C GLY A 60 13.64 -1.83 -1.90
N LYS A 61 12.42 -2.06 -2.40
CA LYS A 61 12.10 -1.88 -3.83
C LYS A 61 12.19 -0.41 -4.26
N ARG A 62 11.70 0.52 -3.45
CA ARG A 62 11.82 1.97 -3.72
C ARG A 62 13.27 2.43 -3.72
N GLU A 63 14.09 1.95 -2.79
CA GLU A 63 15.52 2.27 -2.76
C GLU A 63 16.22 1.80 -4.05
N ALA A 64 15.91 0.59 -4.52
CA ALA A 64 16.45 0.08 -5.79
C ALA A 64 16.04 0.96 -6.99
N ILE A 65 14.80 1.46 -7.03
CA ILE A 65 14.33 2.38 -8.07
C ILE A 65 15.05 3.73 -7.97
N LEU A 66 15.14 4.31 -6.77
CA LEU A 66 15.73 5.63 -6.55
C LEU A 66 17.23 5.66 -6.84
N SER A 67 17.94 4.59 -6.49
CA SER A 67 19.39 4.45 -6.73
C SER A 67 19.74 4.11 -8.18
N ASN A 68 18.78 3.76 -9.03
CA ASN A 68 19.02 3.49 -10.44
C ASN A 68 19.20 4.79 -11.23
N HIS A 69 20.45 5.12 -11.55
CA HIS A 69 20.81 6.32 -12.31
C HIS A 69 20.44 6.27 -13.81
N GLN A 70 20.02 5.13 -14.31
CA GLN A 70 19.56 5.00 -15.70
C GLN A 70 18.09 5.42 -15.89
N LEU A 71 17.33 5.48 -14.80
CA LEU A 71 15.93 5.90 -14.82
C LEU A 71 15.83 7.42 -14.76
N SER A 72 14.97 7.98 -15.61
CA SER A 72 14.52 9.37 -15.53
C SER A 72 13.68 9.60 -14.27
N CYS A 73 13.49 10.88 -13.88
CA CYS A 73 12.60 11.24 -12.77
C CYS A 73 11.17 10.70 -12.96
N GLY A 74 10.65 10.74 -14.20
CA GLY A 74 9.32 10.19 -14.55
C GLY A 74 9.24 8.69 -14.34
N GLU A 75 10.21 7.92 -14.83
CA GLU A 75 10.27 6.47 -14.67
C GLU A 75 10.41 6.07 -13.18
N LYS A 76 11.15 6.85 -12.38
CA LYS A 76 11.24 6.64 -10.94
C LYS A 76 9.91 6.89 -10.24
N ILE A 77 9.20 7.99 -10.57
CA ILE A 77 7.87 8.29 -10.04
C ILE A 77 6.89 7.17 -10.39
N GLU A 78 6.85 6.74 -11.66
CA GLU A 78 6.01 5.63 -12.11
C GLU A 78 6.35 4.33 -11.35
N GLY A 79 7.65 4.02 -11.26
CA GLY A 79 8.12 2.84 -10.53
C GLY A 79 7.72 2.84 -9.06
N ILE A 80 7.82 3.99 -8.36
CA ILE A 80 7.40 4.12 -6.95
C ILE A 80 5.89 3.90 -6.80
N LEU A 81 5.07 4.43 -7.73
CA LEU A 81 3.62 4.30 -7.68
C LEU A 81 3.12 2.90 -8.04
N THR A 82 3.85 2.19 -8.91
CA THR A 82 3.43 0.89 -9.44
C THR A 82 4.19 -0.29 -8.83
N VAL A 83 5.09 -0.03 -7.87
CA VAL A 83 5.83 -1.10 -7.19
C VAL A 83 4.86 -2.00 -6.43
N LYS A 84 5.06 -3.31 -6.57
CA LYS A 84 4.24 -4.34 -5.91
C LYS A 84 5.05 -5.05 -4.84
N THR A 85 4.35 -5.46 -3.79
CA THR A 85 4.85 -6.42 -2.79
C THR A 85 4.17 -7.78 -2.99
N GLN A 86 4.65 -8.81 -2.31
CA GLN A 86 3.96 -10.10 -2.29
C GLN A 86 2.52 -10.02 -1.74
N TRP A 87 2.22 -8.97 -0.99
CA TRP A 87 0.94 -8.82 -0.29
C TRP A 87 -0.21 -8.38 -1.20
N GLU A 88 0.08 -7.64 -2.32
CA GLU A 88 -0.96 -7.32 -3.30
C GLU A 88 -1.51 -8.55 -4.04
N GLU A 89 -0.73 -9.63 -4.12
CA GLU A 89 -1.19 -10.89 -4.70
C GLU A 89 -1.94 -11.75 -3.68
N ARG A 90 -1.66 -11.55 -2.39
CA ARG A 90 -2.18 -12.37 -1.29
C ARG A 90 -3.43 -11.79 -0.63
N LEU A 91 -3.53 -10.46 -0.55
CA LEU A 91 -4.62 -9.73 0.10
C LEU A 91 -5.64 -9.21 -0.91
N ASP A 92 -6.91 -9.36 -0.59
CA ASP A 92 -8.00 -8.72 -1.33
C ASP A 92 -8.07 -7.21 -0.99
N PHE A 93 -7.35 -6.41 -1.77
CA PHE A 93 -7.30 -4.95 -1.60
C PHE A 93 -8.65 -4.26 -1.81
N LYS A 94 -9.63 -4.90 -2.46
CA LYS A 94 -11.00 -4.37 -2.56
C LYS A 94 -11.65 -4.20 -1.19
N LYS A 95 -11.17 -4.95 -0.18
CA LYS A 95 -11.66 -4.90 1.21
C LYS A 95 -10.85 -3.99 2.13
N VAL A 96 -9.76 -3.38 1.64
CA VAL A 96 -8.85 -2.59 2.50
C VAL A 96 -9.54 -1.38 3.15
N HIS A 97 -10.53 -0.79 2.48
CA HIS A 97 -11.33 0.31 3.03
C HIS A 97 -12.05 -0.06 4.34
N LEU A 98 -12.34 -1.33 4.56
CA LEU A 98 -12.94 -1.80 5.80
C LEU A 98 -11.96 -1.80 6.98
N LEU A 99 -10.64 -1.84 6.71
CA LEU A 99 -9.62 -1.79 7.75
C LEU A 99 -9.63 -0.43 8.48
N ALA A 100 -9.89 0.66 7.77
CA ALA A 100 -10.00 1.99 8.37
C ALA A 100 -11.11 2.07 9.44
N LEU A 101 -12.17 1.27 9.29
CA LEU A 101 -13.29 1.21 10.23
C LEU A 101 -13.05 0.20 11.37
N ASP A 102 -12.44 -0.94 11.06
CA ASP A 102 -12.24 -2.04 12.02
C ASP A 102 -11.03 -1.82 12.93
N SER A 103 -9.95 -1.27 12.39
CA SER A 103 -8.68 -1.07 13.10
C SER A 103 -8.01 0.25 12.70
N PRO A 104 -8.49 1.42 13.19
CA PRO A 104 -7.97 2.73 12.83
C PRO A 104 -6.47 2.87 13.07
N VAL A 105 -5.94 2.29 14.16
CA VAL A 105 -4.51 2.34 14.51
C VAL A 105 -3.66 1.64 13.44
N VAL A 106 -4.10 0.46 13.01
CA VAL A 106 -3.43 -0.30 11.91
C VAL A 106 -3.54 0.47 10.60
N PHE A 107 -4.66 1.13 10.35
CA PHE A 107 -4.82 1.95 9.15
C PHE A 107 -3.86 3.14 9.13
N GLU A 108 -3.58 3.77 10.27
CA GLU A 108 -2.55 4.83 10.37
C GLU A 108 -1.14 4.30 10.02
N GLU A 109 -0.82 3.05 10.35
CA GLU A 109 0.44 2.43 9.91
C GLU A 109 0.49 2.27 8.37
N ALA A 110 -0.63 1.92 7.74
CA ALA A 110 -0.72 1.86 6.27
C ALA A 110 -0.58 3.25 5.64
N VAL A 111 -1.17 4.29 6.22
CA VAL A 111 -1.01 5.68 5.78
C VAL A 111 0.45 6.12 5.80
N ALA A 112 1.23 5.71 6.79
CA ALA A 112 2.66 6.03 6.86
C ALA A 112 3.47 5.44 5.68
N ILE A 113 3.03 4.31 5.10
CA ILE A 113 3.64 3.75 3.87
C ILE A 113 3.37 4.67 2.67
N VAL A 114 2.16 5.19 2.56
CA VAL A 114 1.77 6.15 1.51
C VAL A 114 2.57 7.46 1.66
N ASP A 115 2.70 7.97 2.87
CA ASP A 115 3.44 9.20 3.16
C ASP A 115 4.93 9.08 2.79
N ALA A 116 5.53 7.93 3.05
CA ALA A 116 6.91 7.65 2.64
C ALA A 116 7.07 7.62 1.11
N ALA A 117 6.11 7.03 0.39
CA ALA A 117 6.10 7.05 -1.07
C ALA A 117 5.96 8.47 -1.63
N CYS A 118 5.00 9.24 -1.11
CA CYS A 118 4.76 10.64 -1.48
C CYS A 118 6.00 11.52 -1.23
N SER A 119 6.72 11.31 -0.13
CA SER A 119 7.97 12.02 0.16
C SER A 119 9.06 11.75 -0.87
N ASN A 120 9.19 10.52 -1.34
CA ASN A 120 10.16 10.16 -2.37
C ASN A 120 9.75 10.75 -3.74
N ILE A 121 8.47 10.66 -4.09
CA ILE A 121 7.92 11.23 -5.33
C ILE A 121 8.12 12.75 -5.36
N LYS A 122 7.93 13.44 -4.23
CA LYS A 122 8.18 14.87 -4.11
C LYS A 122 9.60 15.23 -4.54
N LYS A 123 10.61 14.52 -4.04
CA LYS A 123 12.03 14.76 -4.37
C LYS A 123 12.32 14.55 -5.86
N GLU A 124 11.77 13.48 -6.47
CA GLU A 124 11.96 13.21 -7.89
C GLU A 124 11.20 14.25 -8.75
N LEU A 125 10.04 14.75 -8.28
CA LEU A 125 9.30 15.81 -8.95
C LEU A 125 10.08 17.14 -8.94
N GLU A 126 10.62 17.54 -7.77
CA GLU A 126 11.47 18.73 -7.62
C GLU A 126 12.69 18.66 -8.54
N LYS A 127 13.39 17.51 -8.52
CA LYS A 127 14.54 17.24 -9.38
C LYS A 127 14.18 17.29 -10.88
N GLY A 128 13.07 16.69 -11.28
CA GLY A 128 12.63 16.72 -12.67
C GLY A 128 12.24 18.10 -13.17
N ILE A 129 11.76 18.99 -12.29
CA ILE A 129 11.54 20.40 -12.59
C ILE A 129 12.87 21.13 -12.79
N GLU A 130 13.87 20.91 -11.93
CA GLU A 130 15.21 21.49 -12.05
C GLU A 130 15.92 21.05 -13.32
N GLU A 131 15.78 19.79 -13.71
CA GLU A 131 16.34 19.23 -14.95
C GLU A 131 15.56 19.63 -16.22
N GLY A 132 14.39 20.28 -16.06
CA GLY A 132 13.53 20.71 -17.16
C GLY A 132 12.72 19.58 -17.82
N ALA A 133 12.66 18.40 -17.20
CA ALA A 133 11.83 17.28 -17.63
C ALA A 133 10.33 17.54 -17.35
N PHE A 134 10.02 18.30 -16.31
CA PHE A 134 8.66 18.66 -15.92
C PHE A 134 8.43 20.17 -16.07
N LEU A 135 7.15 20.57 -16.09
CA LEU A 135 6.75 21.97 -16.19
C LEU A 135 7.16 22.73 -14.93
N SER A 136 7.83 23.89 -15.08
CA SER A 136 8.23 24.74 -13.96
C SER A 136 7.06 25.45 -13.25
N SER A 137 5.87 25.41 -13.85
CA SER A 137 4.64 25.98 -13.28
C SER A 137 3.94 25.05 -12.28
N ILE A 138 4.45 23.83 -12.07
CA ILE A 138 3.85 22.87 -11.15
C ILE A 138 4.01 23.34 -9.70
N HIS A 139 2.90 23.38 -8.98
CA HIS A 139 2.93 23.59 -7.54
C HIS A 139 3.15 22.26 -6.83
N VAL A 140 4.40 21.94 -6.50
CA VAL A 140 4.83 20.62 -6.01
C VAL A 140 4.00 20.13 -4.82
N ASP A 141 3.88 20.94 -3.75
CA ASP A 141 3.15 20.52 -2.54
C ASP A 141 1.67 20.24 -2.81
N LEU A 142 1.03 21.04 -3.68
CA LEU A 142 -0.36 20.80 -4.09
C LEU A 142 -0.48 19.49 -4.88
N THR A 143 0.43 19.26 -5.83
CA THR A 143 0.46 18.03 -6.65
C THR A 143 0.62 16.79 -5.79
N ILE A 144 1.54 16.82 -4.83
CA ILE A 144 1.75 15.72 -3.87
C ILE A 144 0.54 15.55 -2.95
N GLY A 145 -0.09 16.64 -2.50
CA GLY A 145 -1.32 16.61 -1.71
C GLY A 145 -2.48 15.96 -2.47
N CYS A 146 -2.66 16.29 -3.76
CA CYS A 146 -3.66 15.66 -4.63
C CYS A 146 -3.38 14.15 -4.82
N LEU A 147 -2.13 13.80 -5.11
CA LEU A 147 -1.72 12.40 -5.27
C LEU A 147 -1.98 11.59 -4.00
N ARG A 148 -1.52 12.11 -2.85
CA ARG A 148 -1.77 11.49 -1.54
C ARG A 148 -3.25 11.28 -1.28
N SER A 149 -4.07 12.30 -1.54
CA SER A 149 -5.51 12.23 -1.35
C SER A 149 -6.17 11.20 -2.27
N ALA A 150 -5.71 11.08 -3.52
CA ALA A 150 -6.20 10.08 -4.45
C ALA A 150 -5.87 8.65 -3.96
N ILE A 151 -4.64 8.41 -3.50
CA ILE A 151 -4.26 7.09 -2.95
C ILE A 151 -5.09 6.77 -1.70
N LEU A 152 -5.23 7.73 -0.77
CA LEU A 152 -6.05 7.52 0.43
C LEU A 152 -7.53 7.29 0.10
N TYR A 153 -8.05 7.94 -0.94
CA TYR A 153 -9.41 7.68 -1.43
C TYR A 153 -9.58 6.23 -1.86
N LEU A 154 -8.61 5.64 -2.59
CA LEU A 154 -8.64 4.23 -2.97
C LEU A 154 -8.62 3.30 -1.75
N LEU A 155 -7.88 3.66 -0.69
CA LEU A 155 -7.75 2.84 0.52
C LEU A 155 -8.90 3.01 1.51
N GLN A 156 -9.65 4.13 1.46
CA GLN A 156 -10.70 4.45 2.43
C GLN A 156 -12.12 4.25 1.90
N THR A 157 -12.27 4.06 0.59
CA THR A 157 -13.59 3.93 -0.04
C THR A 157 -13.74 2.60 -0.76
N PRO A 158 -14.97 2.11 -1.00
CA PRO A 158 -15.19 0.87 -1.72
C PRO A 158 -15.04 1.01 -3.25
N ILE A 159 -14.36 2.04 -3.75
CA ILE A 159 -14.26 2.32 -5.20
C ILE A 159 -13.65 1.16 -5.98
N LEU A 160 -12.63 0.50 -5.43
CA LEU A 160 -11.99 -0.65 -6.07
C LEU A 160 -12.96 -1.83 -6.23
N ASP A 161 -13.84 -2.04 -5.27
CA ASP A 161 -14.86 -3.08 -5.31
C ASP A 161 -16.01 -2.69 -6.24
N GLN A 162 -16.49 -1.45 -6.16
CA GLN A 162 -17.60 -0.91 -6.99
C GLN A 162 -17.25 -0.94 -8.48
N ASP A 163 -16.04 -0.55 -8.85
CA ASP A 163 -15.59 -0.51 -10.24
C ASP A 163 -14.94 -1.83 -10.69
N ASN A 164 -14.91 -2.83 -9.81
CA ASN A 164 -14.21 -4.11 -10.02
C ASN A 164 -12.77 -3.94 -10.51
N MET A 165 -12.08 -2.92 -10.01
CA MET A 165 -10.74 -2.52 -10.40
C MET A 165 -9.69 -3.12 -9.44
N GLY A 166 -8.59 -3.61 -9.98
CA GLY A 166 -7.44 -4.02 -9.18
C GLY A 166 -6.69 -2.80 -8.61
N TYR A 167 -6.12 -2.94 -7.41
CA TYR A 167 -5.32 -1.85 -6.83
C TYR A 167 -4.14 -1.44 -7.72
N ASP A 168 -3.48 -2.42 -8.34
CA ASP A 168 -2.37 -2.16 -9.27
C ASP A 168 -2.81 -1.42 -10.55
N GLU A 169 -4.00 -1.71 -11.06
CA GLU A 169 -4.60 -1.00 -12.20
C GLU A 169 -4.90 0.46 -11.82
N ALA A 170 -5.47 0.69 -10.63
CA ALA A 170 -5.74 2.03 -10.12
C ALA A 170 -4.44 2.83 -9.94
N MET A 171 -3.38 2.24 -9.39
CA MET A 171 -2.09 2.91 -9.19
C MET A 171 -1.40 3.24 -10.51
N LYS A 172 -1.49 2.37 -11.52
CA LYS A 172 -1.00 2.65 -12.88
C LYS A 172 -1.76 3.81 -13.50
N SER A 173 -3.08 3.83 -13.38
CA SER A 173 -3.91 4.93 -13.88
C SER A 173 -3.57 6.27 -13.23
N LEU A 174 -3.34 6.28 -11.90
CA LEU A 174 -2.87 7.47 -11.17
C LEU A 174 -1.49 7.94 -11.67
N ALA A 175 -0.54 7.01 -11.85
CA ALA A 175 0.79 7.33 -12.35
C ALA A 175 0.73 7.97 -13.75
N GLN A 176 -0.04 7.39 -14.66
CA GLN A 176 -0.24 7.94 -16.00
C GLN A 176 -0.90 9.31 -15.97
N THR A 177 -1.95 9.48 -15.17
CA THR A 177 -2.65 10.77 -15.03
C THR A 177 -1.70 11.86 -14.52
N LEU A 178 -0.89 11.54 -13.50
CA LEU A 178 0.10 12.47 -12.96
C LEU A 178 1.14 12.83 -14.03
N LEU A 179 1.79 11.84 -14.63
CA LEU A 179 2.92 12.07 -15.53
C LEU A 179 2.51 12.77 -16.83
N HIS A 180 1.35 12.45 -17.42
CA HIS A 180 0.84 13.16 -18.59
C HIS A 180 0.39 14.58 -18.27
N GLY A 181 -0.04 14.86 -17.02
CA GLY A 181 -0.41 16.20 -16.60
C GLY A 181 0.78 17.12 -16.29
N ILE A 182 1.98 16.58 -16.07
CA ILE A 182 3.18 17.33 -15.66
C ILE A 182 4.33 17.29 -16.67
N ALA A 183 4.29 16.39 -17.66
CA ALA A 183 5.30 16.29 -18.70
C ALA A 183 5.26 17.50 -19.64
N ARG A 184 6.44 17.83 -20.19
CA ARG A 184 6.58 18.81 -21.28
C ARG A 184 6.36 18.19 -22.62
#